data_14248f3ec15e5c5047b9b635d3ce0efe
#
_entry.id   14248f3ec15e5c5047b9b635d3ce0efe
#
_cell.length_a   1.000
_cell.length_b   1.000
_cell.length_c   1.000
_cell.angle_alpha   90.00
_cell.angle_beta   90.00
_cell.angle_gamma   90.00
#
_symmetry.space_group_name_H-M   'P 1'
#
loop_
_entity.id
_entity.type
_entity.pdbx_description
1 polymer ?
#
loop_
_entity_poly.entity_id
_entity_poly.type
_entity_poly.pdbx_seq_one_letter_code
_entity_poly.pdbx_strand_id
1 'polypeptide(L)'
;AAGKIPGGYFKREARPTEAETLTSRLIDRPIRPLFPDNFKNEVQIMCTVLSIDPDYTADIAAMIGASAALTISGIPFQGPLGAARVGFIDGNYVLNPSREELNDSFLDMVVGGTRDAVLMVESEAKELNEDLMLGAVLFAHQNMQVVIENCLKLKELVGNADWEIEEELDVPKFYDELKDKFSDDIKSAFSIAKKSDRALAIEEVRQNILAAYEDLDEIMTGKLMSAFKKLEKEIVRKTILSGEPRIDGRDQDTVRPVSYTHLTLPTILRV
;
A
#
# COMPACT_ATOMS: atom_id res chain seq x y z
N ALA A 1 -25.82 5.24 3.06
CA ALA A 1 -25.70 3.79 3.33
C ALA A 1 -26.97 3.08 2.90
N ALA A 2 -26.86 2.04 2.09
CA ALA A 2 -28.00 1.25 1.63
C ALA A 2 -28.80 0.69 2.81
N GLY A 3 -30.12 0.75 2.72
CA GLY A 3 -31.04 0.26 3.75
C GLY A 3 -31.22 1.18 4.95
N LYS A 4 -30.65 2.40 4.95
CA LYS A 4 -30.85 3.40 6.00
C LYS A 4 -31.67 4.57 5.48
N ILE A 5 -32.61 5.02 6.32
CA ILE A 5 -33.35 6.27 6.06
C ILE A 5 -32.37 7.43 6.18
N PRO A 6 -32.32 8.36 5.21
CA PRO A 6 -31.49 9.57 5.32
C PRO A 6 -31.77 10.28 6.64
N GLY A 7 -30.72 10.55 7.40
CA GLY A 7 -30.85 11.22 8.69
C GLY A 7 -31.23 12.69 8.54
N GLY A 8 -31.65 13.31 9.65
CA GLY A 8 -31.96 14.73 9.71
C GLY A 8 -30.71 15.61 9.54
N TYR A 9 -30.86 16.94 9.77
CA TYR A 9 -29.83 17.97 9.53
C TYR A 9 -28.42 17.61 10.04
N PHE A 10 -28.30 16.95 11.18
CA PHE A 10 -27.02 16.55 11.79
C PHE A 10 -26.47 15.18 11.29
N LYS A 11 -27.24 14.41 10.51
CA LYS A 11 -26.87 13.11 9.97
C LYS A 11 -26.86 13.09 8.45
N ARG A 12 -26.48 14.20 7.83
CA ARG A 12 -26.34 14.27 6.38
C ARG A 12 -25.26 13.33 5.90
N GLU A 13 -25.44 12.72 4.73
CA GLU A 13 -24.44 11.89 4.05
C GLU A 13 -23.19 12.66 3.60
N ALA A 14 -22.98 13.87 4.14
CA ALA A 14 -21.85 14.75 3.79
C ALA A 14 -20.48 14.24 4.27
N ARG A 15 -20.45 13.35 5.26
CA ARG A 15 -19.21 12.75 5.77
C ARG A 15 -19.36 11.24 5.83
N PRO A 16 -18.37 10.48 5.30
CA PRO A 16 -18.32 9.04 5.45
C PRO A 16 -18.38 8.64 6.93
N THR A 17 -19.05 7.54 7.21
CA THR A 17 -18.99 6.88 8.52
C THR A 17 -17.59 6.29 8.72
N GLU A 18 -17.25 5.91 9.95
CA GLU A 18 -15.99 5.22 10.25
C GLU A 18 -15.86 3.94 9.42
N ALA A 19 -16.91 3.12 9.34
CA ALA A 19 -16.93 1.89 8.54
C ALA A 19 -16.70 2.18 7.04
N GLU A 20 -17.33 3.23 6.48
CA GLU A 20 -17.10 3.62 5.09
C GLU A 20 -15.67 4.11 4.86
N THR A 21 -15.09 4.83 5.82
CA THR A 21 -13.70 5.27 5.76
C THR A 21 -12.75 4.08 5.79
N LEU A 22 -12.99 3.10 6.66
CA LEU A 22 -12.19 1.86 6.73
C LEU A 22 -12.32 1.05 5.43
N THR A 23 -13.54 0.88 4.91
CA THR A 23 -13.76 0.21 3.62
C THR A 23 -13.03 0.92 2.47
N SER A 24 -13.06 2.24 2.42
CA SER A 24 -12.33 3.02 1.42
C SER A 24 -10.81 2.77 1.50
N ARG A 25 -10.27 2.62 2.70
CA ARG A 25 -8.86 2.27 2.91
C ARG A 25 -8.53 0.83 2.50
N LEU A 26 -9.45 -0.12 2.75
CA LEU A 26 -9.30 -1.50 2.28
C LEU A 26 -9.25 -1.58 0.74
N ILE A 27 -9.99 -0.72 0.04
CA ILE A 27 -9.97 -0.62 -1.42
C ILE A 27 -8.68 0.06 -1.90
N ASP A 28 -8.34 1.23 -1.34
CA ASP A 28 -7.23 2.06 -1.81
C ASP A 28 -5.85 1.38 -1.62
N ARG A 29 -5.60 0.79 -0.45
CA ARG A 29 -4.28 0.24 -0.09
C ARG A 29 -3.74 -0.81 -1.07
N PRO A 30 -4.52 -1.83 -1.49
CA PRO A 30 -4.04 -2.81 -2.45
C PRO A 30 -4.12 -2.36 -3.91
N ILE A 31 -4.97 -1.39 -4.25
CA ILE A 31 -5.14 -0.89 -5.62
C ILE A 31 -4.06 0.11 -6.00
N ARG A 32 -3.71 1.03 -5.11
CA ARG A 32 -2.76 2.11 -5.37
C ARG A 32 -1.41 1.64 -5.93
N PRO A 33 -0.75 0.60 -5.38
CA PRO A 33 0.54 0.14 -5.91
C PRO A 33 0.45 -0.57 -7.27
N LEU A 34 -0.74 -0.83 -7.77
CA LEU A 34 -0.97 -1.48 -9.07
C LEU A 34 -1.05 -0.49 -10.24
N PHE A 35 -0.87 0.80 -9.99
CA PHE A 35 -0.70 1.79 -11.06
C PHE A 35 0.79 2.01 -11.34
N PRO A 36 1.20 2.10 -12.63
CA PRO A 36 2.58 2.40 -12.97
C PRO A 36 2.98 3.81 -12.52
N ASP A 37 4.25 3.98 -12.18
CA ASP A 37 4.79 5.25 -11.65
C ASP A 37 4.65 6.43 -12.63
N ASN A 38 4.62 6.17 -13.94
CA ASN A 38 4.44 7.17 -15.00
C ASN A 38 2.98 7.54 -15.26
N PHE A 39 2.02 6.85 -14.68
CA PHE A 39 0.61 7.21 -14.76
C PHE A 39 0.28 8.32 -13.75
N LYS A 40 0.06 9.55 -14.22
CA LYS A 40 -0.10 10.75 -13.38
C LYS A 40 -1.55 11.25 -13.27
N ASN A 41 -2.48 10.60 -13.96
CA ASN A 41 -3.89 10.99 -13.94
C ASN A 41 -4.52 10.68 -12.56
N GLU A 42 -5.42 11.52 -12.12
CA GLU A 42 -6.24 11.24 -10.95
C GLU A 42 -7.21 10.11 -11.24
N VAL A 43 -7.32 9.17 -10.30
CA VAL A 43 -8.27 8.07 -10.34
C VAL A 43 -9.22 8.17 -9.16
N GLN A 44 -10.51 8.24 -9.45
CA GLN A 44 -11.56 8.22 -8.45
C GLN A 44 -12.38 6.93 -8.57
N ILE A 45 -12.50 6.19 -7.47
CA ILE A 45 -13.30 4.97 -7.37
C ILE A 45 -14.49 5.27 -6.46
N MET A 46 -15.69 5.12 -7.00
CA MET A 46 -16.94 5.29 -6.25
C MET A 46 -17.69 3.95 -6.20
N CYS A 47 -17.86 3.41 -5.00
CA CYS A 47 -18.64 2.20 -4.78
C CYS A 47 -19.98 2.56 -4.17
N THR A 48 -21.07 2.25 -4.88
CA THR A 48 -22.44 2.48 -4.42
C THR A 48 -23.09 1.15 -4.06
N VAL A 49 -23.48 0.99 -2.80
CA VAL A 49 -24.18 -0.21 -2.33
C VAL A 49 -25.66 -0.07 -2.69
N LEU A 50 -26.13 -0.86 -3.64
CA LEU A 50 -27.53 -0.86 -4.11
C LEU A 50 -28.42 -1.78 -3.27
N SER A 51 -27.87 -2.91 -2.81
CA SER A 51 -28.55 -3.88 -1.97
C SER A 51 -27.56 -4.49 -1.00
N ILE A 52 -28.00 -4.81 0.21
CA ILE A 52 -27.17 -5.39 1.26
C ILE A 52 -27.93 -6.51 1.96
N ASP A 53 -27.22 -7.60 2.22
CA ASP A 53 -27.62 -8.62 3.17
C ASP A 53 -27.13 -8.19 4.56
N PRO A 54 -28.01 -8.08 5.58
CA PRO A 54 -27.61 -7.65 6.92
C PRO A 54 -26.61 -8.60 7.60
N ASP A 55 -26.53 -9.85 7.18
CA ASP A 55 -25.64 -10.85 7.75
C ASP A 55 -24.18 -10.69 7.27
N TYR A 56 -23.95 -9.93 6.19
CA TYR A 56 -22.61 -9.73 5.62
C TYR A 56 -22.21 -8.26 5.55
N THR A 57 -20.90 -8.01 5.45
CA THR A 57 -20.35 -6.67 5.18
C THR A 57 -20.17 -6.46 3.67
N ALA A 58 -20.33 -5.22 3.21
CA ALA A 58 -20.25 -4.90 1.79
C ALA A 58 -18.80 -4.70 1.29
N ASP A 59 -17.81 -4.72 2.17
CA ASP A 59 -16.43 -4.35 1.88
C ASP A 59 -15.74 -5.26 0.85
N ILE A 60 -15.86 -6.58 1.02
CA ILE A 60 -15.27 -7.54 0.06
C ILE A 60 -15.90 -7.40 -1.32
N ALA A 61 -17.24 -7.27 -1.38
CA ALA A 61 -17.94 -7.03 -2.64
C ALA A 61 -17.52 -5.70 -3.28
N ALA A 62 -17.31 -4.64 -2.49
CA ALA A 62 -16.82 -3.35 -2.98
C ALA A 62 -15.39 -3.44 -3.52
N MET A 63 -14.48 -4.17 -2.85
CA MET A 63 -13.11 -4.42 -3.33
C MET A 63 -13.12 -5.16 -4.68
N ILE A 64 -13.93 -6.21 -4.79
CA ILE A 64 -14.08 -6.99 -6.03
C ILE A 64 -14.68 -6.14 -7.14
N GLY A 65 -15.73 -5.37 -6.84
CA GLY A 65 -16.37 -4.47 -7.81
C GLY A 65 -15.44 -3.38 -8.33
N ALA A 66 -14.65 -2.77 -7.42
CA ALA A 66 -13.62 -1.79 -7.79
C ALA A 66 -12.55 -2.41 -8.72
N SER A 67 -12.08 -3.62 -8.37
CA SER A 67 -11.11 -4.36 -9.18
C SER A 67 -11.66 -4.68 -10.57
N ALA A 68 -12.88 -5.20 -10.67
CA ALA A 68 -13.53 -5.51 -11.93
C ALA A 68 -13.69 -4.26 -12.81
N ALA A 69 -14.17 -3.15 -12.23
CA ALA A 69 -14.35 -1.88 -12.93
C ALA A 69 -13.04 -1.35 -13.51
N LEU A 70 -11.95 -1.36 -12.72
CA LEU A 70 -10.63 -0.96 -13.18
C LEU A 70 -10.10 -1.88 -14.29
N THR A 71 -10.29 -3.19 -14.14
CA THR A 71 -9.81 -4.19 -15.10
C THR A 71 -10.45 -4.03 -16.48
N ILE A 72 -11.74 -3.66 -16.55
CA ILE A 72 -12.46 -3.46 -17.83
C ILE A 72 -12.34 -2.05 -18.38
N SER A 73 -11.85 -1.08 -17.60
CA SER A 73 -11.85 0.34 -17.98
C SER A 73 -10.85 0.71 -19.06
N GLY A 74 -9.80 -0.09 -19.25
CA GLY A 74 -8.65 0.22 -20.10
C GLY A 74 -7.61 1.15 -19.43
N ILE A 75 -7.87 1.64 -18.22
CA ILE A 75 -6.87 2.38 -17.43
C ILE A 75 -5.66 1.46 -17.16
N PRO A 76 -4.43 1.99 -17.13
CA PRO A 76 -3.21 1.19 -16.90
C PRO A 76 -3.17 0.67 -15.47
N PHE A 77 -3.84 -0.43 -15.24
CA PHE A 77 -4.00 -1.11 -13.95
C PHE A 77 -3.38 -2.50 -14.00
N GLN A 78 -2.35 -2.74 -13.18
CA GLN A 78 -1.60 -4.01 -13.13
C GLN A 78 -2.31 -5.10 -12.29
N GLY A 79 -3.66 -5.04 -12.25
CA GLY A 79 -4.51 -6.04 -11.64
C GLY A 79 -4.89 -7.17 -12.62
N PRO A 80 -5.96 -7.91 -12.34
CA PRO A 80 -6.97 -7.64 -11.31
C PRO A 80 -6.54 -7.95 -9.88
N LEU A 81 -7.27 -7.35 -8.93
CA LEU A 81 -7.17 -7.60 -7.51
C LEU A 81 -8.26 -8.58 -7.08
N GLY A 82 -7.90 -9.62 -6.34
CA GLY A 82 -8.82 -10.44 -5.55
C GLY A 82 -8.86 -9.96 -4.10
N ALA A 83 -9.97 -10.24 -3.42
CA ALA A 83 -10.13 -9.99 -2.01
C ALA A 83 -10.93 -11.09 -1.34
N ALA A 84 -10.61 -11.39 -0.08
CA ALA A 84 -11.32 -12.34 0.75
C ALA A 84 -11.24 -11.95 2.22
N ARG A 85 -12.29 -12.26 2.99
CA ARG A 85 -12.26 -12.22 4.45
C ARG A 85 -12.09 -13.64 4.98
N VAL A 86 -11.30 -13.81 6.03
CA VAL A 86 -11.06 -15.10 6.66
C VAL A 86 -11.34 -15.00 8.15
N GLY A 87 -12.19 -15.88 8.65
CA GLY A 87 -12.38 -16.18 10.07
C GLY A 87 -11.62 -17.44 10.47
N PHE A 88 -11.45 -17.63 11.79
CA PHE A 88 -10.92 -18.86 12.36
C PHE A 88 -11.83 -19.32 13.50
N ILE A 89 -12.62 -20.37 13.24
CA ILE A 89 -13.70 -20.86 14.10
C ILE A 89 -13.53 -22.37 14.28
N ASP A 90 -13.58 -22.85 15.50
CA ASP A 90 -13.46 -24.28 15.84
C ASP A 90 -12.25 -24.97 15.18
N GLY A 91 -11.13 -24.27 15.11
CA GLY A 91 -9.90 -24.79 14.53
C GLY A 91 -9.84 -24.80 12.99
N ASN A 92 -10.82 -24.18 12.30
CA ASN A 92 -10.91 -24.16 10.83
C ASN A 92 -10.95 -22.73 10.30
N TYR A 93 -10.38 -22.53 9.11
CA TYR A 93 -10.54 -21.29 8.36
C TYR A 93 -11.91 -21.25 7.68
N VAL A 94 -12.61 -20.14 7.84
CA VAL A 94 -13.92 -19.86 7.23
C VAL A 94 -13.78 -18.72 6.23
N LEU A 95 -14.17 -18.95 4.98
CA LEU A 95 -14.11 -17.94 3.93
C LEU A 95 -15.34 -17.04 3.98
N ASN A 96 -15.13 -15.73 4.02
CA ASN A 96 -16.15 -14.70 4.05
C ASN A 96 -17.25 -14.99 5.11
N PRO A 97 -16.86 -15.15 6.38
CA PRO A 97 -17.81 -15.45 7.45
C PRO A 97 -18.87 -14.36 7.59
N SER A 98 -20.06 -14.76 8.02
CA SER A 98 -21.12 -13.85 8.40
C SER A 98 -20.76 -13.04 9.66
N ARG A 99 -21.53 -12.00 9.97
CA ARG A 99 -21.34 -11.19 11.19
C ARG A 99 -21.54 -12.01 12.45
N GLU A 100 -22.46 -12.98 12.44
CA GLU A 100 -22.70 -13.88 13.57
C GLU A 100 -21.49 -14.79 13.78
N GLU A 101 -20.98 -15.42 12.73
CA GLU A 101 -19.78 -16.27 12.78
C GLU A 101 -18.53 -15.49 13.21
N LEU A 102 -18.41 -14.20 12.84
CA LEU A 102 -17.28 -13.36 13.29
C LEU A 102 -17.27 -13.12 14.81
N ASN A 103 -18.43 -13.12 15.48
CA ASN A 103 -18.48 -12.95 16.95
C ASN A 103 -17.77 -14.10 17.67
N ASP A 104 -17.88 -15.32 17.14
CA ASP A 104 -17.26 -16.53 17.69
C ASP A 104 -15.85 -16.78 17.11
N SER A 105 -15.42 -15.99 16.14
CA SER A 105 -14.13 -16.15 15.49
C SER A 105 -12.98 -15.65 16.35
N PHE A 106 -11.85 -16.35 16.27
CA PHE A 106 -10.56 -15.91 16.82
C PHE A 106 -9.79 -15.02 15.84
N LEU A 107 -10.26 -14.88 14.62
CA LEU A 107 -9.64 -14.10 13.55
C LEU A 107 -10.72 -13.37 12.72
N ASP A 108 -10.50 -12.10 12.48
CA ASP A 108 -11.13 -11.34 11.41
C ASP A 108 -10.02 -10.78 10.54
N MET A 109 -9.79 -11.36 9.35
CA MET A 109 -8.70 -10.98 8.47
C MET A 109 -9.22 -10.69 7.08
N VAL A 110 -8.89 -9.51 6.55
CA VAL A 110 -9.12 -9.16 5.14
C VAL A 110 -7.80 -9.21 4.39
N VAL A 111 -7.78 -9.95 3.30
CA VAL A 111 -6.61 -10.09 2.42
C VAL A 111 -6.98 -9.60 1.03
N GLY A 112 -6.11 -8.78 0.45
CA GLY A 112 -6.19 -8.34 -0.94
C GLY A 112 -4.88 -8.62 -1.67
N GLY A 113 -4.97 -9.13 -2.89
CA GLY A 113 -3.79 -9.48 -3.68
C GLY A 113 -4.06 -9.71 -5.15
N THR A 114 -2.99 -9.83 -5.91
CA THR A 114 -3.00 -10.24 -7.31
C THR A 114 -2.85 -11.75 -7.42
N ARG A 115 -2.77 -12.25 -8.65
CA ARG A 115 -2.54 -13.68 -8.92
C ARG A 115 -1.31 -14.23 -8.18
N ASP A 116 -0.23 -13.46 -8.16
CA ASP A 116 1.09 -13.93 -7.76
C ASP A 116 1.54 -13.40 -6.40
N ALA A 117 0.83 -12.41 -5.83
CA ALA A 117 1.27 -11.74 -4.61
C ALA A 117 0.12 -11.23 -3.73
N VAL A 118 0.32 -11.30 -2.43
CA VAL A 118 -0.51 -10.61 -1.44
C VAL A 118 -0.01 -9.17 -1.30
N LEU A 119 -0.91 -8.20 -1.43
CA LEU A 119 -0.60 -6.77 -1.39
C LEU A 119 -1.04 -6.11 -0.09
N MET A 120 -2.10 -6.63 0.53
CA MET A 120 -2.66 -6.07 1.75
C MET A 120 -3.17 -7.19 2.66
N VAL A 121 -2.87 -7.05 3.93
CA VAL A 121 -3.48 -7.79 5.02
C VAL A 121 -3.92 -6.79 6.08
N GLU A 122 -5.14 -6.92 6.54
CA GLU A 122 -5.69 -6.19 7.68
C GLU A 122 -6.36 -7.21 8.58
N SER A 123 -5.97 -7.25 9.87
CA SER A 123 -6.49 -8.31 10.74
C SER A 123 -6.67 -7.85 12.18
N GLU A 124 -7.66 -8.43 12.83
CA GLU A 124 -7.85 -8.47 14.27
C GLU A 124 -7.83 -9.94 14.71
N ALA A 125 -6.99 -10.29 15.69
CA ALA A 125 -6.80 -11.68 16.14
C ALA A 125 -6.74 -11.77 17.65
N LYS A 126 -7.29 -12.85 18.20
CA LYS A 126 -7.26 -13.19 19.63
C LYS A 126 -6.06 -14.11 19.90
N GLU A 127 -4.84 -13.54 19.90
CA GLU A 127 -3.57 -14.21 20.26
C GLU A 127 -3.27 -15.50 19.49
N LEU A 128 -3.56 -15.52 18.16
CA LEU A 128 -3.19 -16.63 17.29
C LEU A 128 -1.68 -16.65 17.03
N ASN A 129 -1.11 -17.85 16.88
CA ASN A 129 0.29 -18.00 16.52
C ASN A 129 0.56 -17.67 15.05
N GLU A 130 1.83 -17.48 14.69
CA GLU A 130 2.25 -17.06 13.35
C GLU A 130 1.89 -18.06 12.26
N ASP A 131 1.96 -19.38 12.55
CA ASP A 131 1.61 -20.42 11.58
C ASP A 131 0.13 -20.37 11.20
N LEU A 132 -0.76 -20.14 12.17
CA LEU A 132 -2.19 -19.96 11.91
C LEU A 132 -2.47 -18.66 11.14
N MET A 133 -1.78 -17.57 11.49
CA MET A 133 -1.91 -16.30 10.78
C MET A 133 -1.43 -16.44 9.32
N LEU A 134 -0.28 -17.05 9.09
CA LEU A 134 0.23 -17.32 7.74
C LEU A 134 -0.71 -18.25 6.96
N GLY A 135 -1.21 -19.31 7.60
CA GLY A 135 -2.17 -20.21 7.00
C GLY A 135 -3.46 -19.50 6.54
N ALA A 136 -3.96 -18.54 7.33
CA ALA A 136 -5.12 -17.72 6.95
C ALA A 136 -4.86 -16.85 5.71
N VAL A 137 -3.66 -16.24 5.62
CA VAL A 137 -3.27 -15.45 4.43
C VAL A 137 -3.23 -16.34 3.20
N LEU A 138 -2.60 -17.52 3.28
CA LEU A 138 -2.52 -18.48 2.18
C LEU A 138 -3.91 -18.99 1.78
N PHE A 139 -4.77 -19.29 2.75
CA PHE A 139 -6.15 -19.71 2.51
C PHE A 139 -6.94 -18.63 1.75
N ALA A 140 -6.84 -17.36 2.17
CA ALA A 140 -7.45 -16.24 1.47
C ALA A 140 -6.93 -16.12 0.04
N HIS A 141 -5.60 -16.15 -0.15
CA HIS A 141 -4.96 -16.00 -1.47
C HIS A 141 -5.38 -17.11 -2.44
N GLN A 142 -5.47 -18.35 -1.98
CA GLN A 142 -5.96 -19.45 -2.80
C GLN A 142 -7.42 -19.29 -3.22
N ASN A 143 -8.28 -18.87 -2.28
CA ASN A 143 -9.71 -18.74 -2.55
C ASN A 143 -10.08 -17.52 -3.40
N MET A 144 -9.31 -16.43 -3.35
CA MET A 144 -9.58 -15.25 -4.19
C MET A 144 -9.14 -15.42 -5.65
N GLN A 145 -8.41 -16.48 -6.03
CA GLN A 145 -7.99 -16.71 -7.42
C GLN A 145 -9.18 -16.81 -8.37
N VAL A 146 -10.29 -17.39 -7.94
CA VAL A 146 -11.51 -17.47 -8.75
C VAL A 146 -12.04 -16.09 -9.14
N VAL A 147 -11.92 -15.09 -8.25
CA VAL A 147 -12.32 -13.71 -8.53
C VAL A 147 -11.43 -13.11 -9.61
N ILE A 148 -10.11 -13.27 -9.47
CA ILE A 148 -9.11 -12.78 -10.42
C ILE A 148 -9.35 -13.35 -11.82
N GLU A 149 -9.56 -14.66 -11.92
CA GLU A 149 -9.87 -15.33 -13.19
C GLU A 149 -11.16 -14.81 -13.85
N ASN A 150 -12.20 -14.57 -13.05
CA ASN A 150 -13.44 -14.05 -13.58
C ASN A 150 -13.35 -12.57 -13.99
N CYS A 151 -12.55 -11.76 -13.30
CA CYS A 151 -12.25 -10.39 -13.75
C CYS A 151 -11.51 -10.36 -15.10
N LEU A 152 -10.56 -11.28 -15.31
CA LEU A 152 -9.87 -11.42 -16.59
C LEU A 152 -10.81 -11.85 -17.72
N LYS A 153 -11.66 -12.85 -17.47
CA LYS A 153 -12.70 -13.27 -18.43
C LYS A 153 -13.67 -12.12 -18.77
N LEU A 154 -14.04 -11.32 -17.76
CA LEU A 154 -14.88 -10.15 -17.97
C LEU A 154 -14.18 -9.12 -18.85
N LYS A 155 -12.86 -8.88 -18.67
CA LYS A 155 -12.06 -8.01 -19.55
C LYS A 155 -12.08 -8.49 -20.99
N GLU A 156 -11.94 -9.79 -21.22
CA GLU A 156 -12.01 -10.38 -22.57
C GLU A 156 -13.35 -10.16 -23.25
N LEU A 157 -14.46 -10.17 -22.48
CA LEU A 157 -15.81 -10.06 -23.02
C LEU A 157 -16.25 -8.60 -23.30
N VAL A 158 -15.91 -7.68 -22.40
CA VAL A 158 -16.46 -6.31 -22.39
C VAL A 158 -15.41 -5.23 -22.08
N GLY A 159 -14.13 -5.59 -21.99
CA GLY A 159 -13.08 -4.63 -21.68
C GLY A 159 -12.87 -3.57 -22.76
N ASN A 160 -12.55 -2.36 -22.34
CA ASN A 160 -12.11 -1.30 -23.23
C ASN A 160 -10.65 -1.55 -23.67
N ALA A 161 -10.26 -0.92 -24.78
CA ALA A 161 -8.86 -0.90 -25.21
C ALA A 161 -7.98 -0.27 -24.12
N ASP A 162 -6.81 -0.85 -23.90
CA ASP A 162 -5.86 -0.34 -22.90
C ASP A 162 -5.34 1.05 -23.36
N TRP A 163 -5.20 1.98 -22.41
CA TRP A 163 -4.63 3.29 -22.68
C TRP A 163 -3.14 3.16 -22.95
N GLU A 164 -2.69 3.89 -23.96
CA GLU A 164 -1.26 4.04 -24.22
C GLU A 164 -0.64 4.96 -23.16
N ILE A 165 0.46 4.53 -22.58
CA ILE A 165 1.25 5.33 -21.63
C ILE A 165 2.59 5.62 -22.27
N GLU A 166 2.96 6.88 -22.29
CA GLU A 166 4.29 7.29 -22.75
C GLU A 166 5.37 6.70 -21.84
N GLU A 167 6.39 6.08 -22.42
CA GLU A 167 7.55 5.62 -21.67
C GLU A 167 8.38 6.82 -21.20
N GLU A 168 8.60 6.94 -19.90
CA GLU A 168 9.53 7.92 -19.33
C GLU A 168 10.97 7.41 -19.51
N LEU A 169 11.62 7.76 -20.62
CA LEU A 169 13.01 7.36 -20.90
C LEU A 169 14.05 8.22 -20.16
N ASP A 170 13.69 9.41 -19.72
CA ASP A 170 14.62 10.35 -19.08
C ASP A 170 15.06 9.91 -17.68
N VAL A 171 14.14 9.37 -16.88
CA VAL A 171 14.45 8.92 -15.52
C VAL A 171 15.46 7.77 -15.51
N PRO A 172 15.35 6.72 -16.33
CA PRO A 172 16.37 5.70 -16.48
C PRO A 172 17.73 6.25 -16.91
N LYS A 173 17.77 7.17 -17.87
CA LYS A 173 19.00 7.79 -18.35
C LYS A 173 19.70 8.57 -17.23
N PHE A 174 18.99 9.45 -16.52
CA PHE A 174 19.54 10.17 -15.38
C PHE A 174 19.98 9.21 -14.27
N TYR A 175 19.24 8.13 -14.04
CA TYR A 175 19.62 7.14 -13.05
C TYR A 175 20.99 6.51 -13.33
N ASP A 176 21.25 6.10 -14.58
CA ASP A 176 22.53 5.50 -14.97
C ASP A 176 23.67 6.53 -14.87
N GLU A 177 23.47 7.76 -15.32
CA GLU A 177 24.45 8.83 -15.21
C GLU A 177 24.77 9.18 -13.73
N LEU A 178 23.75 9.28 -12.88
CA LEU A 178 23.93 9.56 -11.46
C LEU A 178 24.61 8.41 -10.74
N LYS A 179 24.31 7.18 -11.10
CA LYS A 179 24.91 5.99 -10.56
C LYS A 179 26.41 5.94 -10.82
N ASP A 180 26.82 6.31 -12.04
CA ASP A 180 28.24 6.30 -12.41
C ASP A 180 29.02 7.43 -11.74
N LYS A 181 28.39 8.61 -11.56
CA LYS A 181 29.10 9.81 -11.09
C LYS A 181 29.03 10.02 -9.56
N PHE A 182 27.91 9.69 -8.94
CA PHE A 182 27.59 10.11 -7.56
C PHE A 182 27.30 8.95 -6.58
N SER A 183 27.39 7.69 -7.02
CA SER A 183 27.13 6.54 -6.14
C SER A 183 27.99 6.52 -4.88
N ASP A 184 29.28 6.86 -5.00
CA ASP A 184 30.22 6.80 -3.89
C ASP A 184 29.99 7.96 -2.91
N ASP A 185 29.63 9.14 -3.39
CA ASP A 185 29.28 10.28 -2.56
C ASP A 185 27.99 10.00 -1.76
N ILE A 186 26.98 9.41 -2.41
CA ILE A 186 25.73 9.00 -1.77
C ILE A 186 26.02 7.94 -0.70
N LYS A 187 26.82 6.91 -0.99
CA LYS A 187 27.20 5.88 -0.01
C LYS A 187 27.93 6.49 1.18
N SER A 188 28.88 7.39 0.93
CA SER A 188 29.62 8.10 1.96
C SER A 188 28.69 8.92 2.85
N ALA A 189 27.73 9.64 2.28
CA ALA A 189 26.73 10.39 3.05
C ALA A 189 25.86 9.46 3.91
N PHE A 190 25.43 8.29 3.38
CA PHE A 190 24.65 7.32 4.14
C PHE A 190 25.43 6.53 5.19
N SER A 191 26.76 6.55 5.17
CA SER A 191 27.60 5.96 6.23
C SER A 191 27.60 6.78 7.54
N ILE A 192 27.12 8.03 7.49
CA ILE A 192 27.06 8.92 8.66
C ILE A 192 25.93 8.50 9.58
N ALA A 193 26.25 7.99 10.78
CA ALA A 193 25.27 7.48 11.73
C ALA A 193 24.32 8.56 12.28
N LYS A 194 24.86 9.77 12.58
CA LYS A 194 24.07 10.86 13.15
C LYS A 194 23.13 11.48 12.10
N LYS A 195 21.83 11.44 12.37
CA LYS A 195 20.79 11.84 11.41
C LYS A 195 20.94 13.28 10.87
N SER A 196 21.28 14.25 11.75
CA SER A 196 21.45 15.65 11.34
C SER A 196 22.61 15.83 10.36
N ASP A 197 23.75 15.21 10.65
CA ASP A 197 24.96 15.36 9.87
C ASP A 197 24.85 14.62 8.53
N ARG A 198 24.20 13.46 8.54
CA ARG A 198 23.83 12.72 7.32
C ARG A 198 22.89 13.52 6.42
N ALA A 199 21.87 14.20 7.00
CA ALA A 199 20.96 15.02 6.21
C ALA A 199 21.67 16.19 5.50
N LEU A 200 22.66 16.81 6.16
CA LEU A 200 23.48 17.86 5.57
C LEU A 200 24.37 17.31 4.44
N ALA A 201 24.99 16.15 4.65
CA ALA A 201 25.83 15.52 3.62
C ALA A 201 25.00 15.11 2.38
N ILE A 202 23.80 14.57 2.57
CA ILE A 202 22.90 14.24 1.46
C ILE A 202 22.46 15.50 0.71
N GLU A 203 22.15 16.59 1.43
CA GLU A 203 21.79 17.85 0.79
C GLU A 203 22.97 18.45 0.02
N GLU A 204 24.20 18.33 0.51
CA GLU A 204 25.40 18.73 -0.22
C GLU A 204 25.56 17.94 -1.53
N VAL A 205 25.40 16.61 -1.50
CA VAL A 205 25.42 15.78 -2.71
C VAL A 205 24.32 16.22 -3.68
N ARG A 206 23.12 16.51 -3.17
CA ARG A 206 22.00 16.99 -3.98
C ARG A 206 22.31 18.32 -4.66
N GLN A 207 22.93 19.26 -3.96
CA GLN A 207 23.34 20.55 -4.54
C GLN A 207 24.43 20.36 -5.60
N ASN A 208 25.39 19.48 -5.38
CA ASN A 208 26.40 19.15 -6.37
C ASN A 208 25.81 18.54 -7.65
N ILE A 209 24.79 17.68 -7.50
CA ILE A 209 24.03 17.14 -8.63
C ILE A 209 23.34 18.27 -9.40
N LEU A 210 22.61 19.15 -8.70
CA LEU A 210 21.91 20.27 -9.34
C LEU A 210 22.89 21.21 -10.08
N ALA A 211 24.04 21.49 -9.50
CA ALA A 211 25.09 22.29 -10.13
C ALA A 211 25.70 21.61 -11.37
N ALA A 212 25.79 20.28 -11.38
CA ALA A 212 26.27 19.53 -12.55
C ALA A 212 25.27 19.49 -13.73
N TYR A 213 24.01 19.90 -13.50
CA TYR A 213 22.92 19.88 -14.46
C TYR A 213 22.15 21.23 -14.50
N GLU A 214 22.89 22.35 -14.48
CA GLU A 214 22.32 23.72 -14.39
C GLU A 214 21.40 24.10 -15.55
N ASP A 215 21.58 23.48 -16.74
CA ASP A 215 20.85 23.83 -17.97
C ASP A 215 19.48 23.14 -18.09
N LEU A 216 19.03 22.38 -17.09
CA LEU A 216 17.76 21.67 -17.16
C LEU A 216 16.56 22.58 -16.80
N ASP A 217 15.47 22.41 -17.53
CA ASP A 217 14.19 23.02 -17.16
C ASP A 217 13.60 22.39 -15.88
N GLU A 218 12.50 22.97 -15.37
CA GLU A 218 11.87 22.53 -14.13
C GLU A 218 11.35 21.07 -14.21
N ILE A 219 10.85 20.65 -15.38
CA ILE A 219 10.32 19.29 -15.61
C ILE A 219 11.47 18.28 -15.57
N MET A 220 12.55 18.56 -16.29
CA MET A 220 13.73 17.69 -16.35
C MET A 220 14.44 17.64 -15.01
N THR A 221 14.52 18.75 -14.29
CA THR A 221 15.03 18.79 -12.91
C THR A 221 14.19 17.89 -11.97
N GLY A 222 12.87 17.90 -12.13
CA GLY A 222 11.98 16.98 -11.41
C GLY A 222 12.28 15.50 -11.69
N LYS A 223 12.54 15.15 -12.96
CA LYS A 223 12.93 13.79 -13.37
C LYS A 223 14.30 13.40 -12.85
N LEU A 224 15.27 14.31 -12.88
CA LEU A 224 16.61 14.11 -12.29
C LEU A 224 16.51 13.81 -10.79
N MET A 225 15.70 14.58 -10.05
CA MET A 225 15.51 14.36 -8.61
C MET A 225 14.76 13.05 -8.32
N SER A 226 13.89 12.61 -9.20
CA SER A 226 13.23 11.30 -9.11
C SER A 226 14.25 10.16 -9.29
N ALA A 227 15.16 10.29 -10.25
CA ALA A 227 16.26 9.35 -10.46
C ALA A 227 17.22 9.31 -9.24
N PHE A 228 17.55 10.47 -8.68
CA PHE A 228 18.37 10.58 -7.47
C PHE A 228 17.73 9.83 -6.29
N LYS A 229 16.44 10.05 -6.00
CA LYS A 229 15.71 9.33 -4.95
C LYS A 229 15.66 7.81 -5.18
N LYS A 230 15.56 7.39 -6.44
CA LYS A 230 15.59 5.96 -6.79
C LYS A 230 16.97 5.36 -6.48
N LEU A 231 18.03 6.08 -6.81
CA LEU A 231 19.40 5.66 -6.54
C LEU A 231 19.71 5.61 -5.02
N GLU A 232 19.30 6.62 -4.25
CA GLU A 232 19.40 6.62 -2.79
C GLU A 232 18.74 5.38 -2.19
N LYS A 233 17.50 5.12 -2.58
CA LYS A 233 16.72 3.96 -2.11
C LYS A 233 17.41 2.64 -2.45
N GLU A 234 17.97 2.52 -3.64
CA GLU A 234 18.66 1.30 -4.08
C GLU A 234 19.95 1.08 -3.29
N ILE A 235 20.76 2.11 -3.11
CA ILE A 235 22.03 2.04 -2.35
C ILE A 235 21.75 1.58 -0.92
N VAL A 236 20.85 2.26 -0.20
CA VAL A 236 20.50 1.90 1.18
C VAL A 236 19.95 0.48 1.27
N ARG A 237 19.08 0.10 0.33
CA ARG A 237 18.50 -1.23 0.33
C ARG A 237 19.52 -2.33 0.06
N LYS A 238 20.45 -2.11 -0.88
CA LYS A 238 21.53 -3.06 -1.18
C LYS A 238 22.46 -3.23 0.02
N THR A 239 22.82 -2.15 0.71
CA THR A 239 23.64 -2.18 1.93
C THR A 239 23.00 -3.06 3.00
N ILE A 240 21.67 -2.90 3.25
CA ILE A 240 20.97 -3.73 4.23
C ILE A 240 20.87 -5.20 3.77
N LEU A 241 20.59 -5.44 2.49
CA LEU A 241 20.47 -6.80 1.95
C LEU A 241 21.80 -7.56 1.90
N SER A 242 22.94 -6.85 1.83
CA SER A 242 24.27 -7.45 1.92
C SER A 242 24.68 -7.85 3.34
N GLY A 243 23.82 -7.62 4.34
CA GLY A 243 24.08 -7.96 5.73
C GLY A 243 24.85 -6.90 6.50
N GLU A 244 25.09 -5.74 5.90
CA GLU A 244 25.70 -4.61 6.59
C GLU A 244 24.73 -4.01 7.64
N PRO A 245 25.28 -3.36 8.70
CA PRO A 245 24.44 -2.70 9.70
C PRO A 245 23.51 -1.65 9.08
N ARG A 246 22.38 -1.42 9.73
CA ARG A 246 21.49 -0.31 9.38
C ARG A 246 22.21 1.03 9.56
N ILE A 247 21.71 2.08 8.92
CA ILE A 247 22.30 3.43 8.92
C ILE A 247 22.60 3.96 10.34
N ASP A 248 21.85 3.54 11.35
CA ASP A 248 22.04 3.90 12.76
C ASP A 248 22.95 2.93 13.53
N GLY A 249 23.62 2.01 12.83
CA GLY A 249 24.58 1.07 13.38
C GLY A 249 23.99 -0.19 14.02
N ARG A 250 22.65 -0.35 14.02
CA ARG A 250 22.01 -1.58 14.50
C ARG A 250 22.15 -2.71 13.49
N ASP A 251 22.14 -3.93 13.97
CA ASP A 251 21.91 -5.12 13.14
C ASP A 251 20.46 -5.18 12.66
N GLN A 252 20.13 -6.25 11.91
CA GLN A 252 18.80 -6.39 11.31
C GLN A 252 17.73 -6.75 12.33
N ASP A 253 18.10 -7.42 13.42
CA ASP A 253 17.19 -7.97 14.43
C ASP A 253 17.00 -7.04 15.63
N THR A 254 17.90 -6.10 15.84
CA THR A 254 17.82 -5.15 16.97
C THR A 254 16.66 -4.17 16.79
N VAL A 255 15.73 -4.19 17.73
CA VAL A 255 14.63 -3.21 17.81
C VAL A 255 15.20 -1.84 18.18
N ARG A 256 14.76 -0.79 17.51
CA ARG A 256 15.23 0.58 17.78
C ARG A 256 14.75 1.03 19.17
N PRO A 257 15.66 1.40 20.09
CA PRO A 257 15.24 1.93 21.39
C PRO A 257 14.54 3.27 21.21
N VAL A 258 13.50 3.50 22.01
CA VAL A 258 12.77 4.77 22.04
C VAL A 258 13.07 5.44 23.37
N SER A 259 13.62 6.65 23.31
CA SER A 259 13.84 7.49 24.49
C SER A 259 12.93 8.72 24.40
N TYR A 260 12.22 9.02 25.49
CA TYR A 260 11.40 10.21 25.64
C TYR A 260 12.06 11.15 26.64
N THR A 261 12.29 12.38 26.26
CA THR A 261 12.82 13.42 27.18
C THR A 261 11.72 14.02 28.05
N HIS A 262 10.45 13.94 27.63
CA HIS A 262 9.28 14.39 28.39
C HIS A 262 8.12 13.45 28.15
N LEU A 263 7.71 12.74 29.20
CA LEU A 263 6.41 12.07 29.30
C LEU A 263 5.56 12.88 30.29
N THR A 264 4.83 13.84 29.81
CA THR A 264 3.69 14.39 30.53
C THR A 264 2.49 13.53 30.18
N LEU A 265 2.28 12.46 30.92
CA LEU A 265 0.95 11.88 31.06
C LEU A 265 0.14 12.86 31.93
N PRO A 266 -0.96 13.46 31.42
CA PRO A 266 -1.91 14.09 32.31
C PRO A 266 -2.49 12.96 33.17
N THR A 267 -1.99 12.84 34.39
CA THR A 267 -2.61 12.01 35.41
C THR A 267 -3.93 12.67 35.76
N ILE A 268 -4.97 12.39 35.01
CA ILE A 268 -6.33 12.65 35.48
C ILE A 268 -6.66 11.52 36.44
N LEU A 269 -6.16 11.63 37.65
CA LEU A 269 -6.76 11.01 38.80
C LEU A 269 -8.09 11.73 39.05
N ARG A 270 -9.16 11.25 38.46
CA ARG A 270 -10.51 11.49 38.99
C ARG A 270 -10.77 10.35 39.99
N VAL A 271 -10.69 10.70 41.27
CA VAL A 271 -11.37 10.03 42.33
C VAL A 271 -12.87 10.21 42.13
#